data_3eacc8172e71be69cf3eb1e035708a73
#
_entry.id   3eacc8172e71be69cf3eb1e035708a73
#
_cell.length_a   1.000
_cell.length_b   1.000
_cell.length_c   1.000
_cell.angle_alpha   90.00
_cell.angle_beta   90.00
_cell.angle_gamma   90.00
#
_symmetry.space_group_name_H-M   'P 1'
#
loop_
_entity.id
_entity.type
_entity.pdbx_description
1 polymer ?
#
loop_
_entity_poly.entity_id
_entity_poly.type
_entity_poly.pdbx_seq_one_letter_code
_entity_poly.pdbx_strand_id
1 'polypeptide(L)'
;MFLKLQKSKNKPKEYRDINGTAWLTKLIKNFLLLKFSLAMIVASPISYASNFHEEITCLATNIYWEARNQTVSGMIAVGMVTKNRVKRNTFPNTYCDVVYEAKMSKWWKEHHNKDIPVRNKCQFSWYCDGLSDKIPSYDREVWEVSLYIARGIYTDRYVDNTFGATHYHAYYVSPKWARKFRHTTTIDDHIFYRYD
;
A
#
# COMPACT_ATOMS: atom_id res chain seq x y z
N MET A 1 23.98 -18.44 -73.50
CA MET A 1 25.35 -18.22 -73.10
C MET A 1 25.35 -17.04 -72.11
N PHE A 2 25.18 -17.33 -70.81
CA PHE A 2 25.09 -16.33 -69.79
C PHE A 2 26.36 -16.34 -68.93
N LEU A 3 27.10 -15.24 -69.00
CA LEU A 3 28.29 -15.01 -68.16
C LEU A 3 27.92 -14.70 -66.72
N LYS A 4 28.36 -15.53 -65.76
CA LYS A 4 28.28 -15.29 -64.32
C LYS A 4 29.35 -14.28 -63.91
N LEU A 5 28.93 -13.09 -63.51
CA LEU A 5 29.80 -12.14 -62.83
C LEU A 5 30.06 -12.57 -61.38
N GLN A 6 31.29 -12.88 -61.08
CA GLN A 6 31.77 -13.23 -59.74
C GLN A 6 32.01 -11.94 -58.94
N LYS A 7 31.24 -11.72 -57.88
CA LYS A 7 31.36 -10.57 -57.00
C LYS A 7 32.51 -10.80 -56.00
N SER A 8 33.60 -10.10 -56.17
CA SER A 8 34.75 -10.08 -55.27
C SER A 8 34.34 -9.53 -53.91
N LYS A 9 34.51 -10.30 -52.83
CA LYS A 9 34.37 -9.90 -51.44
C LYS A 9 35.69 -9.24 -50.97
N ASN A 10 35.88 -7.98 -51.24
CA ASN A 10 36.91 -7.21 -50.55
C ASN A 10 36.36 -6.72 -49.22
N LYS A 11 36.80 -7.26 -48.09
CA LYS A 11 36.61 -6.67 -46.76
C LYS A 11 37.39 -5.36 -46.71
N PRO A 12 36.78 -4.26 -46.17
CA PRO A 12 37.53 -3.03 -45.96
C PRO A 12 38.64 -3.28 -44.93
N LYS A 13 39.85 -2.85 -45.25
CA LYS A 13 41.00 -2.83 -44.34
C LYS A 13 40.65 -1.95 -43.13
N GLU A 14 40.75 -2.52 -41.92
CA GLU A 14 40.66 -1.83 -40.66
C GLU A 14 41.70 -0.70 -40.62
N TYR A 15 41.23 0.56 -40.67
CA TYR A 15 42.09 1.74 -40.56
C TYR A 15 42.53 1.85 -39.11
N ARG A 16 43.78 1.55 -38.83
CA ARG A 16 44.40 1.76 -37.52
C ARG A 16 44.63 3.25 -37.32
N ASP A 17 43.76 3.89 -36.57
CA ASP A 17 43.93 5.26 -36.14
C ASP A 17 45.10 5.36 -35.15
N ILE A 18 46.18 5.96 -35.57
CA ILE A 18 47.43 6.14 -34.80
C ILE A 18 47.28 7.25 -33.72
N ASN A 19 46.15 7.91 -33.63
CA ASN A 19 45.94 9.05 -32.73
C ASN A 19 45.16 8.73 -31.43
N GLY A 20 45.03 7.46 -31.02
CA GLY A 20 44.55 7.10 -29.68
C GLY A 20 43.07 7.44 -29.35
N THR A 21 42.27 7.91 -30.33
CA THR A 21 40.86 8.30 -30.08
C THR A 21 39.93 7.13 -29.85
N ALA A 22 40.27 5.94 -30.31
CA ALA A 22 39.49 4.70 -30.05
C ALA A 22 39.45 4.30 -28.57
N TRP A 23 40.44 4.69 -27.80
CA TRP A 23 40.51 4.44 -26.36
C TRP A 23 39.61 5.39 -25.57
N LEU A 24 39.55 6.64 -25.97
CA LEU A 24 38.69 7.67 -25.37
C LEU A 24 37.19 7.38 -25.56
N THR A 25 36.78 6.89 -26.74
CA THR A 25 35.38 6.54 -27.00
C THR A 25 34.91 5.35 -26.19
N LYS A 26 35.79 4.38 -25.90
CA LYS A 26 35.49 3.23 -25.06
C LYS A 26 35.35 3.61 -23.57
N LEU A 27 36.18 4.56 -23.10
CA LEU A 27 36.07 5.12 -21.74
C LEU A 27 34.80 5.94 -21.56
N ILE A 28 34.43 6.76 -22.55
CA ILE A 28 33.20 7.57 -22.47
C ILE A 28 31.94 6.68 -22.46
N LYS A 29 31.88 5.61 -23.28
CA LYS A 29 30.78 4.65 -23.24
C LYS A 29 30.67 3.93 -21.89
N ASN A 30 31.77 3.50 -21.31
CA ASN A 30 31.79 2.86 -20.00
C ASN A 30 31.41 3.84 -18.87
N PHE A 31 31.80 5.11 -18.98
CA PHE A 31 31.43 6.15 -18.01
C PHE A 31 29.95 6.52 -18.08
N LEU A 32 29.35 6.52 -19.29
CA LEU A 32 27.91 6.74 -19.49
C LEU A 32 27.09 5.55 -18.94
N LEU A 33 27.52 4.32 -19.15
CA LEU A 33 26.84 3.13 -18.61
C LEU A 33 26.94 3.09 -17.07
N LEU A 34 28.07 3.49 -16.48
CA LEU A 34 28.23 3.58 -15.03
C LEU A 34 27.31 4.65 -14.41
N LYS A 35 27.13 5.80 -15.07
CA LYS A 35 26.22 6.85 -14.61
C LYS A 35 24.74 6.41 -14.67
N PHE A 36 24.34 5.63 -15.67
CA PHE A 36 22.99 5.08 -15.77
C PHE A 36 22.72 4.03 -14.68
N SER A 37 23.70 3.18 -14.37
CA SER A 37 23.57 2.19 -13.29
C SER A 37 23.49 2.84 -11.91
N LEU A 38 24.23 3.94 -11.67
CA LEU A 38 24.22 4.68 -10.40
C LEU A 38 22.91 5.44 -10.20
N ALA A 39 22.29 5.97 -11.27
CA ALA A 39 21.00 6.66 -11.21
C ALA A 39 19.84 5.71 -10.85
N MET A 40 19.88 4.46 -11.30
CA MET A 40 18.86 3.44 -10.94
C MET A 40 18.95 3.00 -9.47
N ILE A 41 20.14 3.00 -8.86
CA ILE A 41 20.32 2.60 -7.45
C ILE A 41 19.84 3.70 -6.48
N VAL A 42 19.85 4.96 -6.88
CA VAL A 42 19.44 6.10 -6.00
C VAL A 42 17.92 6.35 -6.05
N ALA A 43 17.21 5.92 -7.09
CA ALA A 43 15.74 6.12 -7.19
C ALA A 43 14.92 5.16 -6.31
N SER A 44 15.46 4.00 -5.91
CA SER A 44 14.75 2.96 -5.17
C SER A 44 14.39 3.31 -3.71
N PRO A 45 15.25 3.98 -2.90
CA PRO A 45 14.96 4.19 -1.48
C PRO A 45 13.86 5.24 -1.24
N ILE A 46 13.71 6.22 -2.12
CA ILE A 46 12.72 7.31 -1.94
C ILE A 46 11.29 6.78 -2.16
N SER A 47 11.08 5.95 -3.17
CA SER A 47 9.77 5.35 -3.46
C SER A 47 9.32 4.38 -2.36
N TYR A 48 10.23 3.58 -1.81
CA TYR A 48 9.92 2.66 -0.71
C TYR A 48 9.59 3.39 0.59
N ALA A 49 10.31 4.47 0.92
CA ALA A 49 10.06 5.25 2.12
C ALA A 49 8.73 6.02 2.07
N SER A 50 8.32 6.52 0.90
CA SER A 50 7.04 7.20 0.72
C SER A 50 5.87 6.23 0.90
N ASN A 51 5.93 5.05 0.30
CA ASN A 51 4.91 4.02 0.46
C ASN A 51 4.79 3.54 1.91
N PHE A 52 5.91 3.30 2.60
CA PHE A 52 5.93 2.92 4.01
C PHE A 52 5.20 3.94 4.91
N HIS A 53 5.46 5.23 4.70
CA HIS A 53 4.82 6.28 5.49
C HIS A 53 3.32 6.38 5.21
N GLU A 54 2.91 6.25 3.97
CA GLU A 54 1.52 6.28 3.52
C GLU A 54 0.71 5.12 4.12
N GLU A 55 1.22 3.90 4.04
CA GLU A 55 0.59 2.69 4.58
C GLU A 55 0.36 2.79 6.10
N ILE A 56 1.37 3.30 6.85
CA ILE A 56 1.24 3.54 8.29
C ILE A 56 0.19 4.61 8.56
N THR A 57 0.14 5.67 7.76
CA THR A 57 -0.84 6.75 7.94
C THR A 57 -2.26 6.25 7.70
N CYS A 58 -2.49 5.46 6.64
CA CYS A 58 -3.80 4.85 6.39
C CYS A 58 -4.25 3.96 7.56
N LEU A 59 -3.36 3.08 8.05
CA LEU A 59 -3.66 2.21 9.19
C LEU A 59 -3.93 3.02 10.47
N ALA A 60 -3.14 4.06 10.74
CA ALA A 60 -3.32 4.94 11.90
C ALA A 60 -4.65 5.69 11.84
N THR A 61 -5.03 6.18 10.65
CA THR A 61 -6.32 6.85 10.44
C THR A 61 -7.47 5.92 10.77
N ASN A 62 -7.40 4.66 10.34
CA ASN A 62 -8.43 3.69 10.68
C ASN A 62 -8.49 3.38 12.17
N ILE A 63 -7.34 3.14 12.82
CA ILE A 63 -7.26 2.91 14.27
C ILE A 63 -7.85 4.10 15.04
N TYR A 64 -7.52 5.32 14.64
CA TYR A 64 -8.04 6.53 15.26
C TYR A 64 -9.57 6.59 15.17
N TRP A 65 -10.15 6.51 13.98
CA TRP A 65 -11.58 6.69 13.80
C TRP A 65 -12.42 5.55 14.40
N GLU A 66 -11.92 4.34 14.37
CA GLU A 66 -12.63 3.15 14.84
C GLU A 66 -12.44 2.88 16.35
N ALA A 67 -11.32 3.32 16.94
CA ALA A 67 -10.95 2.88 18.29
C ALA A 67 -10.34 3.97 19.20
N ARG A 68 -10.46 5.25 18.88
CA ARG A 68 -9.86 6.34 19.66
C ARG A 68 -10.35 6.42 21.12
N ASN A 69 -11.49 5.86 21.42
CA ASN A 69 -12.10 5.80 22.76
C ASN A 69 -11.89 4.46 23.47
N GLN A 70 -11.14 3.54 22.87
CA GLN A 70 -10.84 2.23 23.40
C GLN A 70 -9.50 2.23 24.16
N THR A 71 -9.22 1.14 24.89
CA THR A 71 -7.87 0.93 25.44
C THR A 71 -6.83 0.72 24.34
N VAL A 72 -5.55 0.81 24.69
CA VAL A 72 -4.46 0.47 23.75
C VAL A 72 -4.62 -0.94 23.18
N SER A 73 -5.12 -1.90 23.99
CA SER A 73 -5.40 -3.27 23.53
C SER A 73 -6.50 -3.30 22.46
N GLY A 74 -7.57 -2.52 22.62
CA GLY A 74 -8.65 -2.37 21.63
C GLY A 74 -8.17 -1.68 20.35
N MET A 75 -7.34 -0.64 20.47
CA MET A 75 -6.73 0.03 19.32
C MET A 75 -5.83 -0.94 18.52
N ILE A 76 -5.00 -1.75 19.21
CA ILE A 76 -4.19 -2.79 18.57
C ILE A 76 -5.09 -3.82 17.88
N ALA A 77 -6.17 -4.26 18.52
CA ALA A 77 -7.09 -5.25 17.97
C ALA A 77 -7.75 -4.79 16.66
N VAL A 78 -8.24 -3.55 16.62
CA VAL A 78 -8.79 -2.95 15.38
C VAL A 78 -7.73 -2.89 14.28
N GLY A 79 -6.52 -2.45 14.61
CA GLY A 79 -5.42 -2.43 13.63
C GLY A 79 -5.00 -3.83 13.16
N MET A 80 -5.07 -4.85 14.03
CA MET A 80 -4.79 -6.25 13.67
C MET A 80 -5.83 -6.81 12.69
N VAL A 81 -7.11 -6.43 12.81
CA VAL A 81 -8.12 -6.80 11.81
C VAL A 81 -7.73 -6.29 10.42
N THR A 82 -7.30 -5.02 10.31
CA THR A 82 -6.82 -4.47 9.03
C THR A 82 -5.62 -5.27 8.49
N LYS A 83 -4.63 -5.58 9.35
CA LYS A 83 -3.47 -6.42 8.98
C LYS A 83 -3.88 -7.83 8.53
N ASN A 84 -4.82 -8.47 9.22
CA ASN A 84 -5.31 -9.79 8.89
C ASN A 84 -6.03 -9.80 7.54
N ARG A 85 -6.72 -8.72 7.19
CA ARG A 85 -7.31 -8.54 5.84
C ARG A 85 -6.23 -8.46 4.77
N VAL A 86 -5.23 -7.58 4.94
CA VAL A 86 -4.09 -7.46 4.00
C VAL A 86 -3.41 -8.81 3.74
N LYS A 87 -3.35 -9.70 4.74
CA LYS A 87 -2.75 -11.04 4.61
C LYS A 87 -3.63 -12.07 3.90
N ARG A 88 -4.89 -11.75 3.62
CA ARG A 88 -5.85 -12.69 2.99
C ARG A 88 -6.16 -12.30 1.54
N ASN A 89 -6.09 -13.24 0.62
CA ASN A 89 -6.34 -13.04 -0.81
C ASN A 89 -7.77 -12.57 -1.16
N THR A 90 -8.70 -12.62 -0.19
CA THR A 90 -10.09 -12.15 -0.37
C THR A 90 -10.26 -10.65 -0.10
N PHE A 91 -9.22 -9.97 0.34
CA PHE A 91 -9.17 -8.53 0.58
C PHE A 91 -8.04 -7.90 -0.22
N PRO A 92 -8.03 -6.57 -0.37
CA PRO A 92 -6.89 -5.85 -0.93
C PRO A 92 -5.59 -6.14 -0.16
N ASN A 93 -4.45 -6.02 -0.83
CA ASN A 93 -3.14 -6.41 -0.31
C ASN A 93 -2.31 -5.26 0.26
N THR A 94 -2.89 -4.06 0.38
CA THR A 94 -2.28 -2.90 1.04
C THR A 94 -3.17 -2.39 2.17
N TYR A 95 -2.59 -1.72 3.17
CA TYR A 95 -3.39 -1.15 4.26
C TYR A 95 -4.30 -0.03 3.75
N CYS A 96 -3.78 0.83 2.87
CA CYS A 96 -4.58 1.90 2.29
C CYS A 96 -5.78 1.37 1.51
N ASP A 97 -5.59 0.38 0.66
CA ASP A 97 -6.68 -0.19 -0.12
C ASP A 97 -7.73 -0.90 0.76
N VAL A 98 -7.31 -1.58 1.85
CA VAL A 98 -8.25 -2.16 2.82
C VAL A 98 -9.02 -1.09 3.58
N VAL A 99 -8.36 -0.02 3.99
CA VAL A 99 -8.97 1.06 4.79
C VAL A 99 -9.96 1.87 3.96
N TYR A 100 -9.60 2.18 2.72
CA TYR A 100 -10.43 2.99 1.83
C TYR A 100 -11.28 2.17 0.86
N GLU A 101 -11.41 0.86 1.11
CA GLU A 101 -12.29 0.00 0.31
C GLU A 101 -13.73 0.49 0.36
N ALA A 102 -14.28 0.85 -0.80
CA ALA A 102 -15.62 1.42 -0.90
C ALA A 102 -16.24 1.18 -2.26
N LYS A 103 -17.58 1.19 -2.29
CA LYS A 103 -18.30 1.26 -3.55
C LYS A 103 -18.21 2.69 -4.10
N MET A 104 -17.54 2.88 -5.25
CA MET A 104 -17.43 4.18 -5.90
C MET A 104 -18.68 4.53 -6.70
N SER A 105 -19.01 5.82 -6.74
CA SER A 105 -20.15 6.37 -7.47
C SER A 105 -19.86 6.42 -8.96
N LYS A 106 -20.60 5.65 -9.75
CA LYS A 106 -20.52 5.68 -11.22
C LYS A 106 -20.83 7.08 -11.76
N TRP A 107 -21.85 7.74 -11.20
CA TRP A 107 -22.28 9.06 -11.64
C TRP A 107 -21.15 10.10 -11.52
N TRP A 108 -20.46 10.15 -10.36
CA TRP A 108 -19.33 11.07 -10.17
C TRP A 108 -18.15 10.75 -11.09
N LYS A 109 -17.89 9.47 -11.31
CA LYS A 109 -16.83 9.04 -12.24
C LYS A 109 -17.13 9.47 -13.68
N GLU A 110 -18.36 9.25 -14.15
CA GLU A 110 -18.77 9.51 -15.52
C GLU A 110 -18.88 11.01 -15.84
N HIS A 111 -19.43 11.82 -14.89
CA HIS A 111 -19.71 13.24 -15.15
C HIS A 111 -18.59 14.19 -14.71
N HIS A 112 -17.74 13.79 -13.78
CA HIS A 112 -16.72 14.67 -13.20
C HIS A 112 -15.32 14.04 -13.16
N ASN A 113 -15.13 12.82 -13.62
CA ASN A 113 -13.92 12.03 -13.52
C ASN A 113 -13.34 11.98 -12.09
N LYS A 114 -14.24 11.88 -11.09
CA LYS A 114 -13.90 11.84 -9.66
C LYS A 114 -14.31 10.51 -9.05
N ASP A 115 -13.41 9.91 -8.27
CA ASP A 115 -13.67 8.72 -7.48
C ASP A 115 -14.23 9.15 -6.11
N ILE A 116 -15.57 9.21 -6.03
CA ILE A 116 -16.30 9.57 -4.81
C ILE A 116 -16.98 8.31 -4.27
N PRO A 117 -16.76 7.94 -3.00
CA PRO A 117 -17.44 6.78 -2.42
C PRO A 117 -18.94 7.03 -2.26
N VAL A 118 -19.73 5.98 -2.45
CA VAL A 118 -21.17 6.02 -2.17
C VAL A 118 -21.37 6.01 -0.68
N ARG A 119 -22.16 6.97 -0.19
CA ARG A 119 -22.45 7.14 1.24
C ARG A 119 -22.90 5.84 1.90
N ASN A 120 -22.33 5.50 3.04
CA ASN A 120 -22.60 4.30 3.83
C ASN A 120 -22.34 2.96 3.07
N LYS A 121 -21.44 2.96 2.08
CA LYS A 121 -21.02 1.78 1.30
C LYS A 121 -19.51 1.58 1.32
N CYS A 122 -18.89 1.85 2.45
CA CYS A 122 -17.47 1.69 2.71
C CYS A 122 -17.22 0.55 3.68
N GLN A 123 -16.03 0.00 3.66
CA GLN A 123 -15.59 -1.04 4.56
C GLN A 123 -15.54 -0.53 6.02
N PHE A 124 -15.05 0.70 6.20
CA PHE A 124 -15.09 1.44 7.46
C PHE A 124 -16.02 2.65 7.29
N SER A 125 -17.01 2.80 8.20
CA SER A 125 -18.12 3.73 8.02
C SER A 125 -17.68 5.18 7.99
N TRP A 126 -16.67 5.55 8.76
CA TRP A 126 -16.17 6.92 8.88
C TRP A 126 -15.72 7.50 7.52
N TYR A 127 -15.18 6.67 6.62
CA TYR A 127 -14.68 7.12 5.31
C TYR A 127 -15.77 7.66 4.37
N CYS A 128 -17.03 7.26 4.54
CA CYS A 128 -18.10 7.70 3.65
C CYS A 128 -19.43 7.99 4.38
N ASP A 129 -19.39 8.39 5.64
CA ASP A 129 -20.56 8.85 6.40
C ASP A 129 -20.98 10.29 6.04
N GLY A 130 -20.12 11.00 5.29
CA GLY A 130 -20.33 12.38 4.84
C GLY A 130 -19.89 13.43 5.87
N LEU A 131 -19.15 13.02 6.89
CA LEU A 131 -18.48 13.90 7.84
C LEU A 131 -17.04 14.20 7.39
N SER A 132 -16.34 15.05 8.11
CA SER A 132 -14.95 15.37 7.81
C SER A 132 -14.01 14.35 8.45
N ASP A 133 -13.13 13.73 7.65
CA ASP A 133 -12.10 12.79 8.12
C ASP A 133 -10.84 13.51 8.65
N LYS A 134 -10.88 14.84 8.74
CA LYS A 134 -9.78 15.62 9.30
C LYS A 134 -9.67 15.41 10.79
N ILE A 135 -8.52 14.91 11.26
CA ILE A 135 -8.26 14.72 12.68
C ILE A 135 -8.21 16.07 13.39
N PRO A 136 -9.04 16.27 14.44
CA PRO A 136 -9.08 17.51 15.17
C PRO A 136 -7.75 17.78 15.91
N SER A 137 -7.35 19.04 15.99
CA SER A 137 -6.11 19.43 16.67
C SER A 137 -6.10 19.12 18.17
N TYR A 138 -7.28 19.08 18.80
CA TYR A 138 -7.41 18.72 20.22
C TYR A 138 -7.22 17.22 20.50
N ASP A 139 -7.30 16.35 19.47
CA ASP A 139 -7.09 14.90 19.57
C ASP A 139 -5.67 14.47 19.18
N ARG A 140 -4.72 15.42 19.20
CA ARG A 140 -3.35 15.18 18.77
C ARG A 140 -2.67 14.02 19.50
N GLU A 141 -2.88 13.90 20.81
CA GLU A 141 -2.27 12.81 21.60
C GLU A 141 -2.78 11.43 21.15
N VAL A 142 -4.07 11.30 20.95
CA VAL A 142 -4.68 10.04 20.49
C VAL A 142 -4.22 9.70 19.07
N TRP A 143 -4.04 10.72 18.23
CA TRP A 143 -3.48 10.54 16.90
C TRP A 143 -2.04 10.02 16.93
N GLU A 144 -1.17 10.58 17.77
CA GLU A 144 0.22 10.11 17.93
C GLU A 144 0.27 8.67 18.48
N VAL A 145 -0.62 8.31 19.40
CA VAL A 145 -0.77 6.92 19.87
C VAL A 145 -1.20 6.01 18.72
N SER A 146 -2.15 6.43 17.89
CA SER A 146 -2.61 5.67 16.71
C SER A 146 -1.47 5.44 15.71
N LEU A 147 -0.64 6.46 15.44
CA LEU A 147 0.56 6.35 14.60
C LEU A 147 1.60 5.39 15.19
N TYR A 148 1.84 5.46 16.49
CA TYR A 148 2.77 4.56 17.17
C TYR A 148 2.32 3.09 17.07
N ILE A 149 1.02 2.83 17.33
CA ILE A 149 0.42 1.50 17.22
C ILE A 149 0.48 1.00 15.77
N ALA A 150 0.08 1.83 14.80
CA ALA A 150 0.10 1.47 13.38
C ALA A 150 1.52 1.07 12.91
N ARG A 151 2.54 1.84 13.31
CA ARG A 151 3.93 1.50 13.02
C ARG A 151 4.33 0.16 13.65
N GLY A 152 3.94 -0.09 14.90
CA GLY A 152 4.21 -1.35 15.58
C GLY A 152 3.54 -2.55 14.91
N ILE A 153 2.30 -2.38 14.42
CA ILE A 153 1.57 -3.41 13.68
C ILE A 153 2.23 -3.67 12.32
N TYR A 154 2.57 -2.61 11.59
CA TYR A 154 3.22 -2.72 10.28
C TYR A 154 4.56 -3.46 10.36
N THR A 155 5.34 -3.21 11.41
CA THR A 155 6.67 -3.80 11.65
C THR A 155 6.65 -5.10 12.46
N ASP A 156 5.50 -5.77 12.59
CA ASP A 156 5.32 -7.03 13.33
C ASP A 156 5.75 -6.98 14.82
N ARG A 157 5.72 -5.80 15.44
CA ARG A 157 6.08 -5.64 16.87
C ARG A 157 5.00 -6.22 17.81
N TYR A 158 3.74 -6.20 17.41
CA TYR A 158 2.64 -6.70 18.22
C TYR A 158 2.20 -8.08 17.77
N VAL A 159 1.87 -8.92 18.73
CA VAL A 159 1.19 -10.20 18.49
C VAL A 159 -0.29 -9.95 18.24
N ASP A 160 -0.90 -10.71 17.33
CA ASP A 160 -2.33 -10.61 17.02
C ASP A 160 -3.18 -11.10 18.21
N ASN A 161 -3.75 -10.15 18.94
CA ASN A 161 -4.65 -10.39 20.07
C ASN A 161 -6.10 -10.71 19.64
N THR A 162 -6.37 -10.74 18.32
CA THR A 162 -7.69 -11.03 17.75
C THR A 162 -7.83 -12.46 17.22
N PHE A 163 -6.75 -13.28 17.28
CA PHE A 163 -6.72 -14.65 16.79
C PHE A 163 -7.12 -14.81 15.31
N GLY A 164 -6.63 -13.91 14.46
CA GLY A 164 -6.87 -13.93 13.01
C GLY A 164 -8.22 -13.34 12.61
N ALA A 165 -8.86 -12.53 13.46
CA ALA A 165 -10.12 -11.90 13.12
C ALA A 165 -9.98 -10.97 11.89
N THR A 166 -11.01 -10.98 11.06
CA THR A 166 -11.14 -10.11 9.88
C THR A 166 -12.38 -9.23 9.94
N HIS A 167 -13.23 -9.42 10.95
CA HIS A 167 -14.47 -8.69 11.16
C HIS A 167 -14.65 -8.39 12.65
N TYR A 168 -15.31 -7.28 12.93
CA TYR A 168 -15.77 -6.95 14.27
C TYR A 168 -17.01 -6.08 14.20
N HIS A 169 -17.72 -5.98 15.30
CA HIS A 169 -18.77 -5.02 15.52
C HIS A 169 -18.78 -4.58 16.99
N ALA A 170 -19.37 -3.43 17.27
CA ALA A 170 -19.56 -2.98 18.64
C ALA A 170 -20.60 -3.87 19.37
N TYR A 171 -20.43 -4.08 20.67
CA TYR A 171 -21.25 -5.00 21.47
C TYR A 171 -22.75 -4.69 21.41
N TYR A 172 -23.13 -3.44 21.19
CA TYR A 172 -24.52 -2.99 21.14
C TYR A 172 -25.19 -3.16 19.77
N VAL A 173 -24.50 -3.68 18.75
CA VAL A 173 -25.08 -4.02 17.45
C VAL A 173 -25.06 -5.53 17.21
N SER A 174 -26.01 -6.04 16.40
CA SER A 174 -26.11 -7.46 16.08
C SER A 174 -26.25 -7.67 14.57
N PRO A 175 -25.16 -7.60 13.82
CA PRO A 175 -25.21 -7.74 12.35
C PRO A 175 -25.52 -9.20 11.96
N LYS A 176 -26.32 -9.36 10.90
CA LYS A 176 -26.75 -10.69 10.44
C LYS A 176 -25.57 -11.62 10.08
N TRP A 177 -24.45 -11.05 9.62
CA TRP A 177 -23.26 -11.80 9.25
C TRP A 177 -22.55 -12.42 10.46
N ALA A 178 -22.62 -11.85 11.66
CA ALA A 178 -21.94 -12.35 12.84
C ALA A 178 -22.32 -13.80 13.17
N ARG A 179 -23.56 -14.22 12.85
CA ARG A 179 -24.02 -15.61 13.06
C ARG A 179 -23.36 -16.64 12.12
N LYS A 180 -22.73 -16.18 11.05
CA LYS A 180 -22.07 -17.03 10.04
C LYS A 180 -20.56 -17.15 10.25
N PHE A 181 -20.00 -16.31 11.11
CA PHE A 181 -18.57 -16.21 11.34
C PHE A 181 -18.22 -16.74 12.72
N ARG A 182 -17.02 -17.28 12.84
CA ARG A 182 -16.54 -17.79 14.12
C ARG A 182 -16.14 -16.63 15.02
N HIS A 183 -16.75 -16.51 16.18
CA HIS A 183 -16.30 -15.61 17.25
C HIS A 183 -14.89 -15.99 17.68
N THR A 184 -13.99 -15.02 17.80
CA THR A 184 -12.60 -15.24 18.23
C THR A 184 -12.32 -14.68 19.63
N THR A 185 -12.72 -13.43 19.87
CA THR A 185 -12.52 -12.76 21.16
C THR A 185 -13.42 -11.55 21.28
N THR A 186 -13.49 -11.01 22.49
CA THR A 186 -14.11 -9.71 22.80
C THR A 186 -13.07 -8.86 23.52
N ILE A 187 -12.81 -7.66 23.03
CA ILE A 187 -11.84 -6.71 23.58
C ILE A 187 -12.53 -5.34 23.63
N ASP A 188 -12.59 -4.75 24.82
CA ASP A 188 -13.33 -3.52 25.09
C ASP A 188 -14.77 -3.58 24.54
N ASP A 189 -15.17 -2.61 23.74
CA ASP A 189 -16.52 -2.55 23.16
C ASP A 189 -16.69 -3.35 21.87
N HIS A 190 -15.67 -4.09 21.42
CA HIS A 190 -15.68 -4.81 20.14
C HIS A 190 -15.70 -6.31 20.30
N ILE A 191 -16.56 -6.97 19.51
CA ILE A 191 -16.64 -8.44 19.37
C ILE A 191 -16.05 -8.83 18.02
N PHE A 192 -15.02 -9.68 18.05
CA PHE A 192 -14.20 -10.03 16.90
C PHE A 192 -14.54 -11.40 16.31
N TYR A 193 -14.46 -11.49 14.97
CA TYR A 193 -14.85 -12.68 14.23
C TYR A 193 -13.88 -12.99 13.10
N ARG A 194 -13.74 -14.29 12.81
CA ARG A 194 -13.00 -14.79 11.66
C ARG A 194 -13.96 -15.52 10.70
N TYR A 195 -13.83 -15.21 9.43
CA TYR A 195 -14.40 -16.02 8.36
C TYR A 195 -13.40 -17.12 8.02
N ASP A 196 -13.78 -18.37 8.21
CA ASP A 196 -12.93 -19.55 7.93
C ASP A 196 -13.04 -19.98 6.48
#